data_e26f7c856c0d20cc0bcfb38749cc8b1d
#
_entry.id   e26f7c856c0d20cc0bcfb38749cc8b1d
#
_cell.length_a   1.000
_cell.length_b   1.000
_cell.length_c   1.000
_cell.angle_alpha   90.00
_cell.angle_beta   90.00
_cell.angle_gamma   90.00
#
_symmetry.space_group_name_H-M   'P 1'
#
loop_
_entity.id
_entity.type
_entity.pdbx_description
1 polymer ?
#
loop_
_entity_poly.entity_id
_entity_poly.type
_entity_poly.pdbx_seq_one_letter_code
_entity_poly.pdbx_strand_id
1 'polypeptide(L)'
;MPTLSDPVILGDLTLKNRVVMSPLTRCRADEGRVPNRLMAEYYAQRSSAGLILSEATSVTPMGVGYPDTPGIWSDDQVEGWKLVTDAVHRAGGVIFLQLWHVGSIYDPLYLNGKAPVAPSAVRPAGHVSLVRPKKEYVQPRALTLTEIQEVIEAYRLGAINAKAAGFDGVHIHGANGYLLDQFLQDKTNRREDEYGGSLEDRARLLLEVTDACIGVWGKDRVGMHLAPRMDAHDMGDSNPVETFGYVATELGKRGIAFISTREYAAEDSLTPRLKELFGGPVIANEKFSKAQANQWLAEGKADAIAFGVPFIANPDLPDRLELDAELNSPRPELFYAHGAEGYTDYPTLA
;
A
#
# COMPACT_ATOMS: atom_id res chain seq x y z
N MET A 1 -9.28 -26.06 9.87
CA MET A 1 -9.16 -24.58 10.06
C MET A 1 -8.08 -24.10 9.11
N PRO A 2 -8.27 -22.98 8.42
CA PRO A 2 -7.30 -22.50 7.45
C PRO A 2 -5.96 -22.11 8.11
N THR A 3 -4.88 -22.32 7.38
CA THR A 3 -3.49 -21.99 7.75
C THR A 3 -2.86 -21.10 6.68
N LEU A 4 -1.62 -20.63 6.91
CA LEU A 4 -0.87 -19.83 5.95
C LEU A 4 -0.63 -20.54 4.61
N SER A 5 -0.50 -21.86 4.60
CA SER A 5 -0.23 -22.66 3.40
C SER A 5 -1.49 -22.98 2.57
N ASP A 6 -2.69 -22.72 3.10
CA ASP A 6 -3.94 -23.02 2.39
C ASP A 6 -4.26 -21.97 1.32
N PRO A 7 -4.88 -22.34 0.20
CA PRO A 7 -5.32 -21.37 -0.80
C PRO A 7 -6.40 -20.43 -0.26
N VAL A 8 -6.53 -19.27 -0.90
CA VAL A 8 -7.56 -18.26 -0.59
C VAL A 8 -8.05 -17.59 -1.87
N ILE A 9 -9.32 -17.20 -1.89
CA ILE A 9 -9.91 -16.42 -2.99
C ILE A 9 -9.96 -14.95 -2.58
N LEU A 10 -9.36 -14.07 -3.41
CA LEU A 10 -9.47 -12.62 -3.31
C LEU A 10 -10.02 -12.09 -4.64
N GLY A 11 -11.23 -11.52 -4.60
CA GLY A 11 -11.94 -11.15 -5.83
C GLY A 11 -12.19 -12.37 -6.71
N ASP A 12 -11.66 -12.36 -7.93
CA ASP A 12 -11.73 -13.47 -8.90
C ASP A 12 -10.42 -14.30 -8.98
N LEU A 13 -9.46 -14.03 -8.09
CA LEU A 13 -8.18 -14.74 -8.03
C LEU A 13 -8.18 -15.82 -6.96
N THR A 14 -7.73 -17.02 -7.33
CA THR A 14 -7.38 -18.08 -6.37
C THR A 14 -5.88 -18.02 -6.11
N LEU A 15 -5.50 -17.57 -4.93
CA LEU A 15 -4.11 -17.53 -4.49
C LEU A 15 -3.67 -18.87 -3.92
N LYS A 16 -2.42 -19.27 -4.19
CA LYS A 16 -1.86 -20.55 -3.80
C LYS A 16 -1.64 -20.74 -2.29
N ASN A 17 -1.51 -19.65 -1.55
CA ASN A 17 -1.37 -19.60 -0.10
C ASN A 17 -1.87 -18.26 0.45
N ARG A 18 -1.91 -18.11 1.79
CA ARG A 18 -2.39 -16.92 2.50
C ARG A 18 -1.25 -16.02 2.98
N VAL A 19 -0.04 -16.20 2.47
CA VAL A 19 1.13 -15.38 2.78
C VAL A 19 1.26 -14.29 1.74
N VAL A 20 1.02 -13.04 2.13
CA VAL A 20 1.06 -11.88 1.24
C VAL A 20 2.32 -11.07 1.49
N MET A 21 3.00 -10.65 0.43
CA MET A 21 4.08 -9.69 0.54
C MET A 21 3.50 -8.28 0.71
N SER A 22 3.76 -7.65 1.86
CA SER A 22 3.36 -6.25 2.12
C SER A 22 4.02 -5.28 1.16
N PRO A 23 3.36 -4.14 0.84
CA PRO A 23 4.01 -3.06 0.11
C PRO A 23 5.15 -2.47 0.93
N LEU A 24 6.33 -2.42 0.34
CA LEU A 24 7.57 -2.00 1.00
C LEU A 24 8.36 -1.08 0.08
N THR A 25 8.52 0.18 0.44
CA THR A 25 9.38 1.15 -0.25
C THR A 25 10.85 0.70 -0.17
N ARG A 26 11.52 0.59 -1.33
CA ARG A 26 12.89 0.12 -1.41
C ARG A 26 13.86 1.10 -2.09
N CYS A 27 13.34 2.17 -2.71
CA CYS A 27 14.15 3.26 -3.30
C CYS A 27 15.19 2.78 -4.31
N ARG A 28 14.80 1.98 -5.30
CA ARG A 28 15.71 1.43 -6.32
C ARG A 28 15.25 1.65 -7.77
N ALA A 29 14.26 2.52 -7.98
CA ALA A 29 13.91 2.94 -9.33
C ALA A 29 15.01 3.83 -9.94
N ASP A 30 15.17 3.75 -11.24
CA ASP A 30 16.13 4.56 -12.00
C ASP A 30 15.66 6.02 -12.14
N GLU A 31 16.48 6.85 -12.79
CA GLU A 31 16.11 8.22 -13.14
C GLU A 31 14.73 8.24 -13.85
N GLY A 32 13.96 9.29 -13.62
CA GLY A 32 12.57 9.35 -14.09
C GLY A 32 11.61 8.43 -13.33
N ARG A 33 12.08 7.79 -12.24
CA ARG A 33 11.29 6.86 -11.41
C ARG A 33 10.84 5.63 -12.18
N VAL A 34 11.71 5.17 -13.09
CA VAL A 34 11.46 4.04 -13.96
C VAL A 34 11.91 2.75 -13.26
N PRO A 35 11.01 1.74 -13.13
CA PRO A 35 11.40 0.42 -12.65
C PRO A 35 12.42 -0.25 -13.57
N ASN A 36 13.30 -1.06 -13.00
CA ASN A 36 14.44 -1.62 -13.69
C ASN A 36 14.57 -3.14 -13.51
N ARG A 37 15.61 -3.73 -14.11
CA ARG A 37 15.88 -5.18 -14.06
C ARG A 37 16.16 -5.68 -12.64
N LEU A 38 16.78 -4.85 -11.79
CA LEU A 38 17.06 -5.22 -10.40
C LEU A 38 15.74 -5.35 -9.60
N MET A 39 14.78 -4.45 -9.86
CA MET A 39 13.44 -4.56 -9.28
C MET A 39 12.71 -5.81 -9.81
N ALA A 40 12.85 -6.12 -11.10
CA ALA A 40 12.28 -7.34 -11.69
C ALA A 40 12.82 -8.60 -11.01
N GLU A 41 14.11 -8.69 -10.77
CA GLU A 41 14.75 -9.79 -10.02
C GLU A 41 14.19 -9.87 -8.59
N TYR A 42 14.13 -8.76 -7.87
CA TYR A 42 13.63 -8.70 -6.49
C TYR A 42 12.22 -9.24 -6.34
N TYR A 43 11.31 -8.81 -7.21
CA TYR A 43 9.92 -9.27 -7.15
C TYR A 43 9.77 -10.72 -7.62
N ALA A 44 10.51 -11.14 -8.66
CA ALA A 44 10.50 -12.53 -9.13
C ALA A 44 10.98 -13.53 -8.08
N GLN A 45 12.02 -13.18 -7.30
CA GLN A 45 12.50 -13.99 -6.17
C GLN A 45 11.41 -14.27 -5.12
N ARG A 46 10.40 -13.39 -5.03
CA ARG A 46 9.32 -13.45 -4.01
C ARG A 46 8.01 -14.02 -4.57
N SER A 47 8.06 -14.61 -5.75
CA SER A 47 6.87 -15.17 -6.43
C SER A 47 6.27 -16.39 -5.74
N SER A 48 6.89 -16.95 -4.69
CA SER A 48 6.28 -17.97 -3.81
C SER A 48 5.14 -17.39 -2.96
N ALA A 49 5.07 -16.06 -2.75
CA ALA A 49 3.94 -15.41 -2.10
C ALA A 49 2.61 -15.74 -2.79
N GLY A 50 1.53 -15.84 -2.02
CA GLY A 50 0.17 -15.92 -2.58
C GLY A 50 -0.18 -14.68 -3.39
N LEU A 51 0.19 -13.50 -2.86
CA LEU A 51 0.05 -12.20 -3.53
C LEU A 51 1.25 -11.32 -3.19
N ILE A 52 1.79 -10.64 -4.20
CA ILE A 52 2.75 -9.57 -4.03
C ILE A 52 1.99 -8.23 -4.13
N LEU A 53 2.07 -7.41 -3.10
CA LEU A 53 1.72 -6.00 -3.18
C LEU A 53 3.01 -5.23 -3.45
N SER A 54 3.10 -4.54 -4.59
CA SER A 54 4.31 -3.80 -4.95
C SER A 54 4.60 -2.68 -3.94
N GLU A 55 5.81 -2.16 -3.97
CA GLU A 55 6.10 -0.90 -3.27
C GLU A 55 5.17 0.21 -3.74
N ALA A 56 4.92 1.19 -2.85
CA ALA A 56 4.09 2.34 -3.12
C ALA A 56 4.62 3.11 -4.34
N THR A 57 3.75 3.28 -5.33
CA THR A 57 4.07 3.80 -6.67
C THR A 57 3.27 5.06 -6.93
N SER A 58 3.95 6.18 -7.11
CA SER A 58 3.28 7.48 -7.27
C SER A 58 2.49 7.54 -8.57
N VAL A 59 1.25 8.01 -8.49
CA VAL A 59 0.35 8.18 -9.65
C VAL A 59 0.57 9.49 -10.42
N THR A 60 1.33 10.42 -9.84
CA THR A 60 1.66 11.74 -10.41
C THR A 60 2.96 12.24 -9.82
N PRO A 61 3.71 13.12 -10.51
CA PRO A 61 4.89 13.77 -9.93
C PRO A 61 4.62 14.48 -8.60
N MET A 62 3.43 15.07 -8.43
CA MET A 62 3.00 15.73 -7.19
C MET A 62 2.83 14.74 -6.02
N GLY A 63 2.65 13.46 -6.30
CA GLY A 63 2.51 12.40 -5.31
C GLY A 63 3.82 11.82 -4.76
N VAL A 64 4.97 12.33 -5.20
CA VAL A 64 6.30 11.81 -4.82
C VAL A 64 6.76 12.41 -3.49
N GLY A 65 7.23 11.60 -2.56
CA GLY A 65 7.75 12.07 -1.26
C GLY A 65 9.02 11.39 -0.78
N TYR A 66 9.57 10.46 -1.58
CA TYR A 66 10.77 9.70 -1.23
C TYR A 66 11.74 9.62 -2.42
N PRO A 67 13.06 9.46 -2.17
CA PRO A 67 14.02 9.28 -3.25
C PRO A 67 13.74 7.95 -3.96
N ASP A 68 13.99 7.93 -5.25
CA ASP A 68 14.05 6.73 -6.10
C ASP A 68 12.91 5.71 -5.91
N THR A 69 11.72 6.21 -5.55
CA THR A 69 10.48 5.42 -5.59
C THR A 69 9.92 5.42 -7.01
N PRO A 70 9.32 4.31 -7.46
CA PRO A 70 8.78 4.22 -8.81
C PRO A 70 7.53 5.08 -9.01
N GLY A 71 7.25 5.39 -10.28
CA GLY A 71 6.03 6.04 -10.74
C GLY A 71 5.23 5.16 -11.69
N ILE A 72 4.01 5.64 -12.04
CA ILE A 72 3.11 4.98 -13.00
C ILE A 72 2.35 5.99 -13.88
N TRP A 73 2.92 7.16 -14.12
CA TRP A 73 2.29 8.23 -14.90
C TRP A 73 2.89 8.46 -16.29
N SER A 74 3.96 7.74 -16.68
CA SER A 74 4.63 7.87 -17.97
C SER A 74 4.78 6.54 -18.68
N ASP A 75 4.95 6.58 -20.01
CA ASP A 75 5.18 5.40 -20.84
C ASP A 75 6.45 4.65 -20.43
N ASP A 76 7.55 5.37 -20.14
CA ASP A 76 8.82 4.76 -19.69
C ASP A 76 8.63 3.97 -18.39
N GLN A 77 7.81 4.49 -17.46
CA GLN A 77 7.48 3.80 -16.22
C GLN A 77 6.64 2.54 -16.48
N VAL A 78 5.70 2.60 -17.42
CA VAL A 78 4.92 1.43 -17.85
C VAL A 78 5.83 0.35 -18.43
N GLU A 79 6.75 0.71 -19.32
CA GLU A 79 7.72 -0.23 -19.88
C GLU A 79 8.66 -0.81 -18.81
N GLY A 80 9.11 0.01 -17.86
CA GLY A 80 9.87 -0.47 -16.71
C GLY A 80 9.11 -1.49 -15.86
N TRP A 81 7.82 -1.22 -15.57
CA TRP A 81 6.97 -2.14 -14.83
C TRP A 81 6.67 -3.44 -15.57
N LYS A 82 6.60 -3.44 -16.92
CA LYS A 82 6.48 -4.69 -17.72
C LYS A 82 7.62 -5.66 -17.46
N LEU A 83 8.87 -5.15 -17.25
CA LEU A 83 9.98 -6.02 -16.89
C LEU A 83 9.72 -6.76 -15.58
N VAL A 84 9.08 -6.08 -14.62
CA VAL A 84 8.75 -6.63 -13.29
C VAL A 84 7.62 -7.65 -13.39
N THR A 85 6.49 -7.27 -13.99
CA THR A 85 5.31 -8.15 -14.09
C THR A 85 5.61 -9.41 -14.90
N ASP A 86 6.31 -9.28 -16.02
CA ASP A 86 6.76 -10.42 -16.83
C ASP A 86 7.67 -11.38 -16.03
N ALA A 87 8.58 -10.85 -15.21
CA ALA A 87 9.47 -11.68 -14.40
C ALA A 87 8.70 -12.41 -13.29
N VAL A 88 7.76 -11.72 -12.62
CA VAL A 88 6.90 -12.31 -11.59
C VAL A 88 5.99 -13.40 -12.18
N HIS A 89 5.36 -13.13 -13.32
CA HIS A 89 4.47 -14.10 -13.99
C HIS A 89 5.23 -15.33 -14.49
N ARG A 90 6.43 -15.16 -15.07
CA ARG A 90 7.29 -16.32 -15.44
C ARG A 90 7.67 -17.17 -14.25
N ALA A 91 7.77 -16.58 -13.06
CA ALA A 91 8.01 -17.30 -11.81
C ALA A 91 6.72 -17.81 -11.13
N GLY A 92 5.54 -17.68 -11.77
CA GLY A 92 4.26 -18.16 -11.26
C GLY A 92 3.68 -17.34 -10.10
N GLY A 93 4.07 -16.06 -10.00
CA GLY A 93 3.56 -15.11 -9.00
C GLY A 93 2.35 -14.31 -9.48
N VAL A 94 1.67 -13.68 -8.53
CA VAL A 94 0.58 -12.71 -8.73
C VAL A 94 1.00 -11.40 -8.10
N ILE A 95 0.84 -10.28 -8.81
CA ILE A 95 1.31 -8.96 -8.34
C ILE A 95 0.29 -7.86 -8.59
N PHE A 96 -0.05 -7.09 -7.52
CA PHE A 96 -0.87 -5.87 -7.58
C PHE A 96 0.03 -4.64 -7.42
N LEU A 97 -0.26 -3.59 -8.20
CA LEU A 97 0.42 -2.29 -8.05
C LEU A 97 -0.20 -1.49 -6.91
N GLN A 98 0.59 -1.05 -5.94
CA GLN A 98 0.10 -0.09 -4.94
C GLN A 98 0.15 1.34 -5.48
N LEU A 99 -1.03 1.91 -5.76
CA LEU A 99 -1.21 3.30 -6.20
C LEU A 99 -1.10 4.27 -5.02
N TRP A 100 -0.31 5.33 -5.17
CA TRP A 100 0.10 6.17 -4.07
C TRP A 100 0.19 7.66 -4.40
N HIS A 101 -0.12 8.49 -3.41
CA HIS A 101 0.13 9.91 -3.37
C HIS A 101 0.43 10.33 -1.93
N VAL A 102 1.60 10.90 -1.67
CA VAL A 102 2.06 11.17 -0.30
C VAL A 102 1.33 12.30 0.41
N GLY A 103 0.66 13.19 -0.32
CA GLY A 103 0.02 14.36 0.27
C GLY A 103 1.03 15.29 0.92
N SER A 104 0.84 15.60 2.20
CA SER A 104 1.71 16.49 2.98
C SER A 104 3.03 15.86 3.43
N ILE A 105 3.19 14.52 3.31
CA ILE A 105 4.41 13.80 3.74
C ILE A 105 5.50 13.91 2.67
N TYR A 106 6.07 15.11 2.52
CA TYR A 106 6.81 15.50 1.36
C TYR A 106 7.80 16.65 1.65
N ASP A 107 8.89 16.72 0.90
CA ASP A 107 9.81 17.86 0.89
C ASP A 107 9.82 18.57 -0.48
N PRO A 108 9.83 19.91 -0.53
CA PRO A 108 9.92 20.69 -1.76
C PRO A 108 11.08 20.30 -2.70
N LEU A 109 12.13 19.63 -2.16
CA LEU A 109 13.24 19.08 -2.94
C LEU A 109 12.77 18.15 -4.07
N TYR A 110 11.69 17.38 -3.86
CA TYR A 110 11.19 16.43 -4.86
C TYR A 110 10.31 17.06 -5.95
N LEU A 111 9.86 18.34 -5.78
CA LEU A 111 9.00 19.05 -6.75
C LEU A 111 9.52 20.45 -7.11
N ASN A 112 10.82 20.58 -7.29
CA ASN A 112 11.41 21.85 -7.74
C ASN A 112 10.98 23.06 -6.89
N GLY A 113 10.91 22.90 -5.57
CA GLY A 113 10.55 23.93 -4.61
C GLY A 113 9.07 24.18 -4.41
N LYS A 114 8.16 23.48 -5.09
CA LYS A 114 6.72 23.62 -4.88
C LYS A 114 6.30 23.12 -3.50
N ALA A 115 5.28 23.76 -2.91
CA ALA A 115 4.73 23.33 -1.63
C ALA A 115 3.99 21.99 -1.75
N PRO A 116 4.05 21.10 -0.73
CA PRO A 116 3.21 19.93 -0.65
C PRO A 116 1.72 20.28 -0.63
N VAL A 117 0.90 19.31 -0.97
CA VAL A 117 -0.56 19.46 -0.98
C VAL A 117 -1.22 18.54 0.05
N ALA A 118 -2.38 18.95 0.55
CA ALA A 118 -3.12 18.23 1.57
C ALA A 118 -4.62 18.61 1.51
N PRO A 119 -5.52 17.96 2.29
CA PRO A 119 -6.87 18.49 2.45
C PRO A 119 -6.89 19.89 3.05
N SER A 120 -5.99 20.18 3.98
CA SER A 120 -5.90 21.46 4.70
C SER A 120 -4.44 21.82 4.99
N ALA A 121 -4.17 23.10 5.29
CA ALA A 121 -2.84 23.60 5.59
C ALA A 121 -2.37 23.21 7.02
N VAL A 122 -2.33 21.92 7.30
CA VAL A 122 -1.85 21.33 8.56
C VAL A 122 -0.48 20.73 8.34
N ARG A 123 0.55 21.26 9.02
CA ARG A 123 1.92 20.74 8.92
C ARG A 123 2.04 19.40 9.65
N PRO A 124 2.55 18.34 8.99
CA PRO A 124 2.80 17.07 9.66
C PRO A 124 3.86 17.22 10.76
N ALA A 125 3.71 16.42 11.83
CA ALA A 125 4.74 16.33 12.86
C ALA A 125 5.91 15.43 12.40
N GLY A 126 7.10 15.66 12.99
CA GLY A 126 8.29 14.86 12.73
C GLY A 126 9.18 15.43 11.63
N HIS A 127 9.90 14.55 10.95
CA HIS A 127 10.94 14.92 9.99
C HIS A 127 10.76 14.17 8.68
N VAL A 128 11.14 14.82 7.58
CA VAL A 128 11.10 14.20 6.24
C VAL A 128 11.94 12.93 6.23
N SER A 129 11.31 11.85 5.81
CA SER A 129 11.96 10.55 5.72
C SER A 129 13.09 10.57 4.69
N LEU A 130 14.20 9.88 5.02
CA LEU A 130 15.37 9.69 4.14
C LEU A 130 16.10 10.97 3.69
N VAL A 131 15.72 12.15 4.17
CA VAL A 131 16.46 13.40 3.93
C VAL A 131 17.47 13.63 5.05
N ARG A 132 18.71 13.94 4.66
CA ARG A 132 19.81 14.22 5.60
C ARG A 132 20.52 15.54 5.21
N PRO A 133 20.85 16.42 6.16
CA PRO A 133 20.53 16.31 7.59
C PRO A 133 19.00 16.28 7.81
N LYS A 134 18.55 15.79 8.98
CA LYS A 134 17.11 15.75 9.33
C LYS A 134 16.47 17.11 9.14
N LYS A 135 15.33 17.14 8.46
CA LYS A 135 14.58 18.35 8.12
C LYS A 135 13.12 18.19 8.51
N GLU A 136 12.53 19.17 9.17
CA GLU A 136 11.10 19.18 9.47
C GLU A 136 10.28 19.28 8.19
N TYR A 137 9.04 18.78 8.23
CA TYR A 137 8.08 18.99 7.16
C TYR A 137 7.74 20.47 7.01
N VAL A 138 7.48 20.91 5.79
CA VAL A 138 6.93 22.24 5.53
C VAL A 138 5.41 22.20 5.62
N GLN A 139 4.81 23.37 5.81
CA GLN A 139 3.35 23.49 5.81
C GLN A 139 2.82 23.25 4.39
N PRO A 140 1.88 22.31 4.19
CA PRO A 140 1.24 22.09 2.90
C PRO A 140 0.24 23.22 2.60
N ARG A 141 -0.15 23.32 1.33
CA ARG A 141 -1.34 24.06 0.93
C ARG A 141 -2.54 23.13 0.74
N ALA A 142 -3.72 23.64 0.97
CA ALA A 142 -4.94 22.90 0.67
C ALA A 142 -5.10 22.73 -0.86
N LEU A 143 -5.55 21.55 -1.29
CA LEU A 143 -6.00 21.31 -2.67
C LEU A 143 -7.29 22.09 -2.94
N THR A 144 -7.39 22.68 -4.12
CA THR A 144 -8.64 23.21 -4.65
C THR A 144 -9.56 22.06 -5.10
N LEU A 145 -10.86 22.34 -5.29
CA LEU A 145 -11.79 21.33 -5.82
C LEU A 145 -11.38 20.81 -7.21
N THR A 146 -10.86 21.69 -8.07
CA THR A 146 -10.33 21.29 -9.38
C THR A 146 -9.14 20.34 -9.24
N GLU A 147 -8.20 20.64 -8.36
CA GLU A 147 -7.03 19.77 -8.11
C GLU A 147 -7.41 18.41 -7.48
N ILE A 148 -8.49 18.36 -6.70
CA ILE A 148 -9.03 17.09 -6.20
C ILE A 148 -9.50 16.22 -7.37
N GLN A 149 -10.18 16.80 -8.35
CA GLN A 149 -10.58 16.06 -9.57
C GLN A 149 -9.37 15.61 -10.39
N GLU A 150 -8.30 16.42 -10.47
CA GLU A 150 -7.03 16.04 -11.09
C GLU A 150 -6.36 14.87 -10.36
N VAL A 151 -6.45 14.81 -9.03
CA VAL A 151 -5.96 13.67 -8.23
C VAL A 151 -6.74 12.40 -8.56
N ILE A 152 -8.08 12.46 -8.61
CA ILE A 152 -8.92 11.29 -8.97
C ILE A 152 -8.55 10.79 -10.38
N GLU A 153 -8.39 11.71 -11.33
CA GLU A 153 -7.97 11.37 -12.69
C GLU A 153 -6.55 10.76 -12.73
N ALA A 154 -5.62 11.25 -11.91
CA ALA A 154 -4.28 10.68 -11.81
C ALA A 154 -4.30 9.22 -11.30
N TYR A 155 -5.16 8.90 -10.33
CA TYR A 155 -5.37 7.51 -9.90
C TYR A 155 -6.00 6.66 -11.00
N ARG A 156 -6.98 7.20 -11.74
CA ARG A 156 -7.60 6.49 -12.87
C ARG A 156 -6.59 6.19 -13.98
N LEU A 157 -5.76 7.16 -14.35
CA LEU A 157 -4.69 6.99 -15.34
C LEU A 157 -3.61 6.02 -14.83
N GLY A 158 -3.23 6.11 -13.56
CA GLY A 158 -2.33 5.15 -12.93
C GLY A 158 -2.87 3.72 -12.96
N ALA A 159 -4.17 3.54 -12.76
CA ALA A 159 -4.83 2.25 -12.87
C ALA A 159 -4.82 1.71 -14.32
N ILE A 160 -5.04 2.56 -15.34
CA ILE A 160 -4.91 2.20 -16.76
C ILE A 160 -3.47 1.78 -17.08
N ASN A 161 -2.49 2.56 -16.64
CA ASN A 161 -1.09 2.29 -16.86
C ASN A 161 -0.64 0.99 -16.17
N ALA A 162 -1.13 0.73 -14.94
CA ALA A 162 -0.90 -0.55 -14.26
C ALA A 162 -1.42 -1.75 -15.07
N LYS A 163 -2.60 -1.61 -15.69
CA LYS A 163 -3.16 -2.64 -16.57
C LYS A 163 -2.32 -2.83 -17.84
N ALA A 164 -1.86 -1.74 -18.44
CA ALA A 164 -0.96 -1.76 -19.59
C ALA A 164 0.41 -2.35 -19.25
N ALA A 165 0.88 -2.16 -18.01
CA ALA A 165 2.11 -2.75 -17.49
C ALA A 165 1.98 -4.23 -17.10
N GLY A 166 0.81 -4.86 -17.23
CA GLY A 166 0.60 -6.29 -17.02
C GLY A 166 0.40 -6.71 -15.56
N PHE A 167 0.06 -5.80 -14.63
CA PHE A 167 -0.32 -6.17 -13.28
C PHE A 167 -1.60 -7.01 -13.24
N ASP A 168 -1.83 -7.74 -12.15
CA ASP A 168 -3.03 -8.54 -11.93
C ASP A 168 -4.17 -7.74 -11.29
N GLY A 169 -3.89 -6.55 -10.79
CA GLY A 169 -4.83 -5.64 -10.16
C GLY A 169 -4.13 -4.44 -9.52
N VAL A 170 -4.90 -3.62 -8.82
CA VAL A 170 -4.38 -2.43 -8.11
C VAL A 170 -4.76 -2.45 -6.63
N HIS A 171 -3.88 -1.90 -5.81
CA HIS A 171 -4.04 -1.75 -4.37
C HIS A 171 -3.95 -0.26 -4.02
N ILE A 172 -5.04 0.34 -3.57
CA ILE A 172 -5.11 1.78 -3.30
C ILE A 172 -4.54 2.05 -1.91
N HIS A 173 -3.60 3.00 -1.82
CA HIS A 173 -2.97 3.37 -0.56
C HIS A 173 -3.79 4.41 0.20
N GLY A 174 -4.75 3.99 1.03
CA GLY A 174 -5.58 4.81 1.90
C GLY A 174 -5.15 4.76 3.37
N ALA A 175 -3.84 4.75 3.65
CA ALA A 175 -3.29 4.45 4.97
C ALA A 175 -2.04 5.30 5.28
N ASN A 176 -1.48 5.11 6.48
CA ASN A 176 -0.16 5.57 6.92
C ASN A 176 0.06 7.09 6.86
N GLY A 177 -1.00 7.88 6.92
CA GLY A 177 -0.91 9.33 6.92
C GLY A 177 -0.63 9.95 5.55
N TYR A 178 -0.88 9.23 4.44
CA TYR A 178 -0.76 9.77 3.09
C TYR A 178 -2.08 10.39 2.59
N LEU A 179 -2.13 10.90 1.38
CA LEU A 179 -3.17 11.82 0.93
C LEU A 179 -4.61 11.36 1.23
N LEU A 180 -4.98 10.13 0.86
CA LEU A 180 -6.34 9.64 1.05
C LEU A 180 -6.69 9.50 2.54
N ASP A 181 -5.73 9.07 3.35
CA ASP A 181 -5.85 8.98 4.80
C ASP A 181 -5.91 10.38 5.45
N GLN A 182 -5.15 11.36 4.90
CA GLN A 182 -5.22 12.76 5.35
C GLN A 182 -6.60 13.38 5.10
N PHE A 183 -7.28 13.02 3.99
CA PHE A 183 -8.66 13.46 3.75
C PHE A 183 -9.66 12.79 4.69
N LEU A 184 -9.46 11.51 4.99
CA LEU A 184 -10.36 10.71 5.81
C LEU A 184 -10.38 11.17 7.28
N GLN A 185 -9.21 11.43 7.88
CA GLN A 185 -9.07 11.67 9.31
C GLN A 185 -9.26 13.15 9.69
N ASP A 186 -10.04 13.44 10.72
CA ASP A 186 -10.46 14.80 11.10
C ASP A 186 -9.35 15.67 11.68
N LYS A 187 -8.26 15.11 12.21
CA LYS A 187 -7.10 15.91 12.65
C LYS A 187 -6.42 16.64 11.50
N THR A 188 -6.41 16.07 10.31
CA THR A 188 -5.74 16.63 9.13
C THR A 188 -6.69 17.26 8.13
N ASN A 189 -7.93 16.81 8.08
CA ASN A 189 -8.96 17.39 7.22
C ASN A 189 -9.84 18.38 8.00
N ARG A 190 -9.64 19.67 7.74
CA ARG A 190 -10.39 20.79 8.31
C ARG A 190 -11.14 21.58 7.24
N ARG A 191 -11.51 20.90 6.16
CA ARG A 191 -12.29 21.52 5.06
C ARG A 191 -13.75 21.72 5.49
N GLU A 192 -14.39 22.69 4.85
CA GLU A 192 -15.80 23.04 5.06
C GLU A 192 -16.62 22.88 3.75
N ASP A 193 -16.04 22.25 2.73
CA ASP A 193 -16.67 21.92 1.44
C ASP A 193 -17.02 20.43 1.37
N GLU A 194 -17.49 19.97 0.20
CA GLU A 194 -17.93 18.58 -0.04
C GLU A 194 -16.85 17.49 0.15
N TYR A 195 -15.61 17.86 0.50
CA TYR A 195 -14.51 16.94 0.84
C TYR A 195 -14.07 17.06 2.32
N GLY A 196 -14.87 17.69 3.19
CA GLY A 196 -14.57 17.83 4.61
C GLY A 196 -15.80 18.03 5.48
N GLY A 197 -15.60 18.12 6.81
CA GLY A 197 -16.70 18.25 7.78
C GLY A 197 -17.31 16.88 8.14
N SER A 198 -18.38 16.46 7.50
CA SER A 198 -19.03 15.17 7.79
C SER A 198 -18.12 13.98 7.49
N LEU A 199 -18.43 12.84 8.07
CA LEU A 199 -17.70 11.60 7.81
C LEU A 199 -17.82 11.18 6.34
N GLU A 200 -18.99 11.33 5.76
CA GLU A 200 -19.30 11.05 4.37
C GLU A 200 -18.43 11.90 3.44
N ASP A 201 -18.31 13.19 3.73
CA ASP A 201 -17.52 14.12 2.92
C ASP A 201 -16.02 13.89 3.08
N ARG A 202 -15.54 13.57 4.28
CA ARG A 202 -14.13 13.20 4.48
C ARG A 202 -13.73 11.90 3.78
N ALA A 203 -14.63 10.94 3.69
CA ALA A 203 -14.40 9.66 2.99
C ALA A 203 -14.55 9.78 1.46
N ARG A 204 -15.16 10.85 0.95
CA ARG A 204 -15.51 11.05 -0.47
C ARG A 204 -14.36 10.82 -1.40
N LEU A 205 -13.21 11.46 -1.20
CA LEU A 205 -12.05 11.31 -2.09
C LEU A 205 -11.57 9.86 -2.17
N LEU A 206 -11.47 9.16 -1.03
CA LEU A 206 -11.07 7.74 -0.99
C LEU A 206 -12.04 6.87 -1.80
N LEU A 207 -13.35 7.12 -1.67
CA LEU A 207 -14.38 6.35 -2.35
C LEU A 207 -14.43 6.66 -3.85
N GLU A 208 -14.30 7.92 -4.26
CA GLU A 208 -14.25 8.33 -5.68
C GLU A 208 -13.01 7.77 -6.40
N VAL A 209 -11.84 7.77 -5.74
CA VAL A 209 -10.63 7.11 -6.25
C VAL A 209 -10.86 5.60 -6.40
N THR A 210 -11.55 4.98 -5.43
CA THR A 210 -11.90 3.56 -5.52
C THR A 210 -12.82 3.29 -6.72
N ASP A 211 -13.85 4.11 -6.91
CA ASP A 211 -14.80 4.00 -8.03
C ASP A 211 -14.08 4.21 -9.38
N ALA A 212 -13.15 5.15 -9.47
CA ALA A 212 -12.32 5.37 -10.65
C ALA A 212 -11.46 4.14 -11.01
N CYS A 213 -10.85 3.50 -9.99
CA CYS A 213 -10.08 2.26 -10.19
C CYS A 213 -10.97 1.07 -10.58
N ILE A 214 -12.17 0.94 -9.97
CA ILE A 214 -13.16 -0.07 -10.35
C ILE A 214 -13.60 0.10 -11.80
N GLY A 215 -13.77 1.33 -12.26
CA GLY A 215 -14.12 1.63 -13.67
C GLY A 215 -13.08 1.10 -14.68
N VAL A 216 -11.82 0.95 -14.28
CA VAL A 216 -10.73 0.42 -15.13
C VAL A 216 -10.58 -1.10 -15.00
N TRP A 217 -10.63 -1.62 -13.79
CA TRP A 217 -10.24 -3.01 -13.47
C TRP A 217 -11.42 -3.95 -13.23
N GLY A 218 -12.62 -3.42 -12.95
CA GLY A 218 -13.66 -4.17 -12.27
C GLY A 218 -13.39 -4.30 -10.78
N LYS A 219 -14.44 -4.53 -9.99
CA LYS A 219 -14.35 -4.58 -8.53
C LYS A 219 -13.45 -5.71 -7.99
N ASP A 220 -13.38 -6.82 -8.69
CA ASP A 220 -12.67 -8.05 -8.27
C ASP A 220 -11.14 -7.95 -8.38
N ARG A 221 -10.60 -6.83 -8.89
CA ARG A 221 -9.16 -6.56 -9.07
C ARG A 221 -8.70 -5.27 -8.37
N VAL A 222 -9.51 -4.75 -7.45
CA VAL A 222 -9.19 -3.55 -6.66
C VAL A 222 -9.14 -3.91 -5.19
N GLY A 223 -8.02 -3.59 -4.51
CA GLY A 223 -7.87 -3.68 -3.07
C GLY A 223 -7.66 -2.31 -2.44
N MET A 224 -7.97 -2.17 -1.14
CA MET A 224 -7.76 -0.93 -0.38
C MET A 224 -6.91 -1.18 0.86
N HIS A 225 -5.91 -0.32 1.09
CA HIS A 225 -5.09 -0.34 2.30
C HIS A 225 -5.60 0.69 3.32
N LEU A 226 -5.85 0.25 4.55
CA LEU A 226 -6.30 1.08 5.68
C LEU A 226 -5.35 0.89 6.88
N ALA A 227 -5.19 1.93 7.70
CA ALA A 227 -4.39 1.88 8.92
C ALA A 227 -5.14 2.52 10.10
N PRO A 228 -6.14 1.84 10.67
CA PRO A 228 -7.13 2.44 11.56
C PRO A 228 -6.57 2.90 12.93
N ARG A 229 -5.35 2.48 13.29
CA ARG A 229 -4.70 2.81 14.58
C ARG A 229 -3.32 3.44 14.39
N MET A 230 -3.08 4.07 13.22
CA MET A 230 -1.83 4.74 12.92
C MET A 230 -1.90 6.21 13.30
N ASP A 231 -0.97 6.66 14.14
CA ASP A 231 -0.81 8.03 14.60
C ASP A 231 0.47 8.71 14.06
N ALA A 232 1.14 8.07 13.10
CA ALA A 232 2.35 8.63 12.49
C ALA A 232 2.09 10.03 11.92
N HIS A 233 3.06 10.92 12.04
CA HIS A 233 3.00 12.31 11.56
C HIS A 233 1.91 13.18 12.22
N ASP A 234 1.48 12.80 13.44
CA ASP A 234 0.37 13.43 14.17
C ASP A 234 -0.99 13.24 13.49
N MET A 235 -1.12 12.17 12.69
CA MET A 235 -2.40 11.71 12.20
C MET A 235 -3.30 11.29 13.35
N GLY A 236 -4.60 11.27 13.11
CA GLY A 236 -5.57 10.77 14.07
C GLY A 236 -6.98 11.18 13.71
N ASP A 237 -7.91 10.44 14.23
CA ASP A 237 -9.35 10.69 14.09
C ASP A 237 -9.99 10.70 15.48
N SER A 238 -10.99 11.52 15.68
CA SER A 238 -11.72 11.62 16.96
C SER A 238 -12.54 10.36 17.25
N ASN A 239 -12.95 9.61 16.23
CA ASN A 239 -13.66 8.34 16.35
C ASN A 239 -13.25 7.33 15.27
N PRO A 240 -12.05 6.73 15.38
CA PRO A 240 -11.55 5.83 14.35
C PRO A 240 -12.43 4.59 14.13
N VAL A 241 -13.17 4.14 15.14
CA VAL A 241 -14.10 3.00 15.02
C VAL A 241 -15.21 3.32 14.03
N GLU A 242 -15.79 4.50 14.11
CA GLU A 242 -16.86 4.96 13.23
C GLU A 242 -16.30 5.27 11.83
N THR A 243 -15.20 6.01 11.77
CA THR A 243 -14.59 6.45 10.51
C THR A 243 -14.16 5.28 9.62
N PHE A 244 -13.37 4.37 10.16
CA PHE A 244 -12.93 3.20 9.40
C PHE A 244 -14.06 2.17 9.22
N GLY A 245 -15.00 2.09 10.15
CA GLY A 245 -16.21 1.27 10.01
C GLY A 245 -17.11 1.71 8.86
N TYR A 246 -17.30 3.02 8.69
CA TYR A 246 -18.02 3.60 7.55
C TYR A 246 -17.32 3.26 6.23
N VAL A 247 -16.00 3.52 6.16
CA VAL A 247 -15.21 3.20 4.96
C VAL A 247 -15.29 1.72 4.60
N ALA A 248 -15.13 0.82 5.59
CA ALA A 248 -15.24 -0.62 5.35
C ALA A 248 -16.62 -1.01 4.79
N THR A 249 -17.69 -0.43 5.35
CA THR A 249 -19.08 -0.65 4.88
C THR A 249 -19.24 -0.17 3.43
N GLU A 250 -18.76 1.02 3.10
CA GLU A 250 -18.88 1.60 1.76
C GLU A 250 -18.06 0.83 0.72
N LEU A 251 -16.88 0.34 1.10
CA LEU A 251 -16.08 -0.55 0.26
C LEU A 251 -16.75 -1.92 0.07
N GLY A 252 -17.42 -2.43 1.10
CA GLY A 252 -18.21 -3.65 1.03
C GLY A 252 -19.39 -3.55 0.05
N LYS A 253 -20.10 -2.41 0.03
CA LYS A 253 -21.17 -2.14 -0.95
C LYS A 253 -20.65 -2.14 -2.39
N ARG A 254 -19.42 -1.66 -2.62
CA ARG A 254 -18.72 -1.69 -3.91
C ARG A 254 -18.23 -3.08 -4.29
N GLY A 255 -18.07 -3.97 -3.31
CA GLY A 255 -17.65 -5.35 -3.47
C GLY A 255 -16.22 -5.48 -4.01
N ILE A 256 -15.29 -4.63 -3.59
CA ILE A 256 -13.88 -4.74 -4.00
C ILE A 256 -13.25 -6.06 -3.54
N ALA A 257 -12.15 -6.46 -4.16
CA ALA A 257 -11.52 -7.77 -3.96
C ALA A 257 -11.11 -8.03 -2.50
N PHE A 258 -10.57 -7.02 -1.83
CA PHE A 258 -10.15 -7.12 -0.43
C PHE A 258 -9.88 -5.74 0.18
N ILE A 259 -9.89 -5.69 1.51
CA ILE A 259 -9.21 -4.64 2.26
C ILE A 259 -7.97 -5.22 2.93
N SER A 260 -6.90 -4.43 3.05
CA SER A 260 -5.75 -4.76 3.89
C SER A 260 -5.66 -3.77 5.03
N THR A 261 -5.42 -4.28 6.25
CA THR A 261 -5.35 -3.45 7.45
C THR A 261 -3.96 -3.50 8.04
N ARG A 262 -3.41 -2.34 8.40
CA ARG A 262 -2.15 -2.25 9.12
C ARG A 262 -2.40 -1.83 10.57
N GLU A 263 -2.37 -2.80 11.46
CA GLU A 263 -2.42 -2.62 12.92
C GLU A 263 -1.83 -3.82 13.66
N TYR A 264 -1.34 -3.61 14.87
CA TYR A 264 -0.89 -4.73 15.70
C TYR A 264 -2.05 -5.63 16.07
N ALA A 265 -1.84 -6.95 16.05
CA ALA A 265 -2.77 -7.92 16.59
C ALA A 265 -2.87 -7.75 18.12
N ALA A 266 -4.00 -7.23 18.58
CA ALA A 266 -4.30 -6.94 19.97
C ALA A 266 -5.79 -7.15 20.25
N GLU A 267 -6.21 -7.12 21.51
CA GLU A 267 -7.62 -7.29 21.89
C GLU A 267 -8.51 -6.15 21.34
N ASP A 268 -7.95 -4.95 21.23
CA ASP A 268 -8.62 -3.75 20.73
C ASP A 268 -8.42 -3.52 19.22
N SER A 269 -7.93 -4.53 18.48
CA SER A 269 -7.81 -4.49 17.02
C SER A 269 -9.14 -4.24 16.34
N LEU A 270 -9.16 -3.30 15.40
CA LEU A 270 -10.35 -2.99 14.61
C LEU A 270 -10.53 -3.94 13.41
N THR A 271 -9.48 -4.62 12.96
CA THR A 271 -9.52 -5.52 11.79
C THR A 271 -10.67 -6.52 11.80
N PRO A 272 -10.98 -7.25 12.90
CA PRO A 272 -12.12 -8.17 12.91
C PRO A 272 -13.46 -7.45 12.70
N ARG A 273 -13.63 -6.26 13.29
CA ARG A 273 -14.82 -5.44 13.11
C ARG A 273 -14.95 -4.90 11.70
N LEU A 274 -13.83 -4.45 11.12
CA LEU A 274 -13.80 -3.97 9.73
C LEU A 274 -14.13 -5.11 8.75
N LYS A 275 -13.68 -6.34 9.03
CA LYS A 275 -14.03 -7.53 8.25
C LYS A 275 -15.52 -7.81 8.26
N GLU A 276 -16.17 -7.74 9.42
CA GLU A 276 -17.62 -7.90 9.52
C GLU A 276 -18.37 -6.87 8.68
N LEU A 277 -17.96 -5.60 8.77
CA LEU A 277 -18.62 -4.48 8.07
C LEU A 277 -18.36 -4.49 6.57
N PHE A 278 -17.16 -4.88 6.16
CA PHE A 278 -16.78 -5.03 4.76
C PHE A 278 -17.49 -6.22 4.10
N GLY A 279 -17.66 -7.32 4.82
CA GLY A 279 -18.31 -8.53 4.33
C GLY A 279 -17.56 -9.30 3.25
N GLY A 280 -16.29 -8.97 3.02
CA GLY A 280 -15.40 -9.60 2.05
C GLY A 280 -14.04 -10.00 2.66
N PRO A 281 -13.07 -10.43 1.83
CA PRO A 281 -11.76 -10.86 2.29
C PRO A 281 -10.94 -9.74 2.91
N VAL A 282 -10.23 -10.03 4.01
CA VAL A 282 -9.33 -9.11 4.70
C VAL A 282 -7.93 -9.68 4.82
N ILE A 283 -6.93 -8.88 4.45
CA ILE A 283 -5.51 -9.15 4.66
C ILE A 283 -5.06 -8.36 5.90
N ALA A 284 -4.68 -9.05 6.97
CA ALA A 284 -4.14 -8.40 8.17
C ALA A 284 -2.63 -8.22 8.07
N ASN A 285 -2.12 -7.11 8.60
CA ASN A 285 -0.69 -6.82 8.62
C ASN A 285 -0.31 -6.08 9.92
N GLU A 286 0.86 -6.24 10.37
CA GLU A 286 1.79 -5.62 11.29
C GLU A 286 2.33 -6.63 12.30
N LYS A 287 3.59 -7.05 12.07
CA LYS A 287 4.42 -7.87 12.97
C LYS A 287 3.82 -9.19 13.47
N PHE A 288 3.03 -9.85 12.65
CA PHE A 288 2.54 -11.19 12.96
C PHE A 288 3.68 -12.19 13.06
N SER A 289 3.70 -13.01 14.13
CA SER A 289 4.39 -14.28 14.13
C SER A 289 3.60 -15.35 13.36
N LYS A 290 4.24 -16.45 12.94
CA LYS A 290 3.54 -17.60 12.32
C LYS A 290 2.37 -18.10 13.18
N ALA A 291 2.59 -18.22 14.49
CA ALA A 291 1.58 -18.70 15.44
C ALA A 291 0.35 -17.76 15.48
N GLN A 292 0.58 -16.46 15.63
CA GLN A 292 -0.49 -15.46 15.62
C GLN A 292 -1.23 -15.41 14.28
N ALA A 293 -0.49 -15.52 13.17
CA ALA A 293 -1.06 -15.56 11.83
C ALA A 293 -2.03 -16.75 11.67
N ASN A 294 -1.58 -17.97 11.99
CA ASN A 294 -2.42 -19.16 11.94
C ASN A 294 -3.62 -19.08 12.91
N GLN A 295 -3.43 -18.50 14.10
CA GLN A 295 -4.53 -18.29 15.04
C GLN A 295 -5.59 -17.35 14.47
N TRP A 296 -5.20 -16.21 13.89
CA TRP A 296 -6.13 -15.25 13.31
C TRP A 296 -6.90 -15.82 12.11
N LEU A 297 -6.22 -16.60 11.27
CA LEU A 297 -6.86 -17.33 10.16
C LEU A 297 -7.87 -18.36 10.68
N ALA A 298 -7.48 -19.14 11.69
CA ALA A 298 -8.35 -20.18 12.29
C ALA A 298 -9.58 -19.59 12.97
N GLU A 299 -9.44 -18.41 13.60
CA GLU A 299 -10.53 -17.67 14.26
C GLU A 299 -11.38 -16.85 13.27
N GLY A 300 -11.03 -16.82 11.97
CA GLY A 300 -11.73 -16.07 10.95
C GLY A 300 -11.58 -14.54 11.07
N LYS A 301 -10.57 -14.05 11.82
CA LYS A 301 -10.29 -12.61 12.00
C LYS A 301 -9.67 -11.97 10.76
N ALA A 302 -9.00 -12.77 9.92
CA ALA A 302 -8.45 -12.39 8.63
C ALA A 302 -8.54 -13.57 7.66
N ASP A 303 -8.37 -13.32 6.35
CA ASP A 303 -8.37 -14.35 5.29
C ASP A 303 -6.96 -14.62 4.77
N ALA A 304 -6.06 -13.64 4.88
CA ALA A 304 -4.65 -13.76 4.58
C ALA A 304 -3.83 -12.84 5.50
N ILE A 305 -2.53 -13.08 5.60
CA ILE A 305 -1.63 -12.29 6.45
C ILE A 305 -0.50 -11.73 5.58
N ALA A 306 -0.28 -10.43 5.68
CA ALA A 306 0.80 -9.76 4.97
C ALA A 306 2.03 -9.59 5.87
N PHE A 307 3.19 -9.90 5.31
CA PHE A 307 4.49 -9.79 5.99
C PHE A 307 5.35 -8.74 5.27
N GLY A 308 5.93 -7.82 6.04
CA GLY A 308 6.83 -6.78 5.55
C GLY A 308 8.29 -7.18 5.65
N VAL A 309 8.97 -6.77 6.74
CA VAL A 309 10.40 -7.02 6.97
C VAL A 309 10.80 -8.48 6.79
N PRO A 310 10.00 -9.49 7.19
CA PRO A 310 10.32 -10.88 6.89
C PRO A 310 10.51 -11.16 5.40
N PHE A 311 9.68 -10.59 4.50
CA PHE A 311 9.85 -10.74 3.06
C PHE A 311 11.06 -10.00 2.48
N ILE A 312 11.54 -8.92 3.14
CA ILE A 312 12.80 -8.29 2.70
C ILE A 312 13.94 -9.30 2.79
N ALA A 313 14.07 -9.97 3.93
CA ALA A 313 15.18 -10.86 4.23
C ALA A 313 15.00 -12.30 3.74
N ASN A 314 13.77 -12.72 3.41
CA ASN A 314 13.45 -14.09 3.01
C ASN A 314 12.66 -14.09 1.72
N PRO A 315 13.33 -14.23 0.55
CA PRO A 315 12.64 -14.32 -0.74
C PRO A 315 11.63 -15.47 -0.80
N ASP A 316 11.93 -16.57 -0.12
CA ASP A 316 11.17 -17.82 0.01
C ASP A 316 10.39 -17.91 1.33
N LEU A 317 9.91 -16.79 1.84
CA LEU A 317 9.23 -16.73 3.13
C LEU A 317 8.08 -17.75 3.31
N PRO A 318 7.18 -17.98 2.33
CA PRO A 318 6.15 -19.00 2.46
C PRO A 318 6.70 -20.38 2.76
N ASP A 319 7.76 -20.80 2.05
CA ASP A 319 8.39 -22.11 2.22
C ASP A 319 9.05 -22.22 3.60
N ARG A 320 9.74 -21.17 4.04
CA ARG A 320 10.31 -21.12 5.40
C ARG A 320 9.25 -21.21 6.49
N LEU A 321 8.13 -20.50 6.30
CA LEU A 321 7.01 -20.58 7.24
C LEU A 321 6.37 -21.96 7.25
N GLU A 322 6.23 -22.63 6.12
CA GLU A 322 5.68 -23.97 6.05
C GLU A 322 6.57 -24.99 6.75
N LEU A 323 7.87 -24.94 6.47
CA LEU A 323 8.87 -25.89 6.97
C LEU A 323 9.40 -25.59 8.39
N ASP A 324 8.92 -24.52 9.03
CA ASP A 324 9.49 -24.01 10.30
C ASP A 324 11.00 -23.74 10.22
N ALA A 325 11.47 -23.33 9.03
CA ALA A 325 12.88 -23.06 8.80
C ALA A 325 13.31 -21.71 9.43
N GLU A 326 14.59 -21.61 9.76
CA GLU A 326 15.18 -20.38 10.28
C GLU A 326 15.05 -19.22 9.27
N LEU A 327 14.64 -18.05 9.75
CA LEU A 327 14.58 -16.84 8.95
C LEU A 327 15.92 -16.14 8.88
N ASN A 328 16.27 -15.63 7.70
CA ASN A 328 17.41 -14.74 7.53
C ASN A 328 17.22 -13.45 8.36
N SER A 329 18.31 -12.97 8.95
CA SER A 329 18.31 -11.68 9.65
C SER A 329 18.22 -10.52 8.66
N PRO A 330 17.30 -9.56 8.86
CA PRO A 330 17.23 -8.38 8.03
C PRO A 330 18.44 -7.46 8.25
N ARG A 331 18.81 -6.69 7.22
CA ARG A 331 19.82 -5.63 7.25
C ARG A 331 19.15 -4.25 7.10
N PRO A 332 18.65 -3.63 8.21
CA PRO A 332 17.81 -2.42 8.13
C PRO A 332 18.52 -1.23 7.51
N GLU A 333 19.84 -1.12 7.64
CA GLU A 333 20.69 -0.09 7.05
C GLU A 333 20.66 -0.10 5.51
N LEU A 334 20.30 -1.25 4.91
CA LEU A 334 20.21 -1.45 3.47
C LEU A 334 18.78 -1.36 2.90
N PHE A 335 17.76 -1.15 3.74
CA PHE A 335 16.38 -1.14 3.25
C PHE A 335 16.13 -0.11 2.17
N TYR A 336 16.79 1.04 2.26
CA TYR A 336 16.66 2.16 1.32
C TYR A 336 17.97 2.47 0.56
N ALA A 337 18.94 1.56 0.60
CA ALA A 337 20.19 1.70 -0.13
C ALA A 337 19.99 1.46 -1.63
N HIS A 338 21.01 1.79 -2.43
CA HIS A 338 21.04 1.48 -3.86
C HIS A 338 21.68 0.12 -4.12
N GLY A 339 21.47 -0.42 -5.32
CA GLY A 339 22.10 -1.65 -5.78
C GLY A 339 21.49 -2.92 -5.21
N ALA A 340 22.15 -4.06 -5.46
CA ALA A 340 21.67 -5.40 -5.18
C ALA A 340 21.81 -5.81 -3.71
N GLU A 341 22.78 -5.21 -2.99
CA GLU A 341 23.04 -5.54 -1.60
C GLU A 341 21.85 -5.20 -0.70
N GLY A 342 21.44 -6.14 0.16
CA GLY A 342 20.23 -6.02 1.00
C GLY A 342 18.93 -6.00 0.21
N TYR A 343 18.96 -6.40 -1.08
CA TYR A 343 17.82 -6.38 -1.96
C TYR A 343 17.59 -7.74 -2.64
N THR A 344 18.54 -8.20 -3.48
CA THR A 344 18.44 -9.47 -4.21
C THR A 344 19.43 -10.53 -3.74
N ASP A 345 20.27 -10.25 -2.75
CA ASP A 345 21.36 -11.09 -2.26
C ASP A 345 21.04 -11.90 -0.99
N TYR A 346 19.81 -11.89 -0.52
CA TYR A 346 19.40 -12.76 0.58
C TYR A 346 19.28 -14.21 0.11
N PRO A 347 19.84 -15.19 0.89
CA PRO A 347 19.80 -16.59 0.50
C PRO A 347 18.41 -17.19 0.65
N THR A 348 18.06 -18.10 -0.28
CA THR A 348 16.92 -19.01 -0.17
C THR A 348 17.33 -20.30 0.55
N LEU A 349 16.35 -21.13 0.91
CA LEU A 349 16.57 -22.51 1.30
C LEU A 349 17.24 -23.27 0.12
N ALA A 350 18.11 -24.22 0.45
CA ALA A 350 18.82 -25.03 -0.52
C ALA A 350 17.90 -26.06 -1.19
#